data_0141c3f725bee6171f2cb5f26f354e21
#
_entry.id   0141c3f725bee6171f2cb5f26f354e21
#
_cell.length_a   1.000
_cell.length_b   1.000
_cell.length_c   1.000
_cell.angle_alpha   90.00
_cell.angle_beta   90.00
_cell.angle_gamma   90.00
#
_symmetry.space_group_name_H-M   'P 1'
#
loop_
_entity.id
_entity.type
_entity.pdbx_description
1 polymer ?
#
loop_
_entity_poly.entity_id
_entity_poly.type
_entity_poly.pdbx_seq_one_letter_code
_entity_poly.pdbx_strand_id
1 'polypeptide(L)'
;MLGHLRAFLKHEYNLHDIPLFELEQSFIEQYHVYLKTVCRSKAGSVCRYMDRWNNNVVKISFNNGLMPRNSFALYRYSAPTEPRTFLSEKELRIFQTTRLKSAKHEYHRDLFLFSCFTGICYKDMRYLTCEPVKSYRIPRGTCG
;
A
#
# COMPACT_ATOMS: atom_id res chain seq x y z
N MET A 1 10.64 -4.14 5.67
CA MET A 1 10.39 -3.43 6.93
C MET A 1 11.55 -3.60 7.93
N LEU A 2 11.91 -4.83 8.34
CA LEU A 2 13.03 -5.10 9.25
C LEU A 2 14.37 -4.51 8.77
N GLY A 3 14.62 -4.46 7.46
CA GLY A 3 15.85 -3.88 6.91
C GLY A 3 16.01 -2.38 7.22
N HIS A 4 14.94 -1.59 7.09
CA HIS A 4 15.00 -0.16 7.40
C HIS A 4 15.18 0.10 8.90
N LEU A 5 14.55 -0.71 9.76
CA LEU A 5 14.72 -0.57 11.20
C LEU A 5 16.15 -0.93 11.64
N ARG A 6 16.70 -2.04 11.13
CA ARG A 6 18.11 -2.41 11.41
C ARG A 6 19.09 -1.36 10.91
N ALA A 7 18.86 -0.80 9.72
CA ALA A 7 19.68 0.26 9.18
C ALA A 7 19.61 1.53 10.04
N PHE A 8 18.42 1.88 10.56
CA PHE A 8 18.22 2.99 11.48
C PHE A 8 18.96 2.77 12.81
N LEU A 9 18.78 1.60 13.43
CA LEU A 9 19.48 1.28 14.69
C LEU A 9 20.99 1.38 14.55
N LYS A 10 21.52 0.88 13.44
CA LYS A 10 22.95 0.97 13.14
C LYS A 10 23.40 2.40 12.88
N HIS A 11 22.57 3.20 12.19
CA HIS A 11 22.91 4.57 11.81
C HIS A 11 22.90 5.53 13.01
N GLU A 12 21.85 5.49 13.83
CA GLU A 12 21.64 6.45 14.92
C GLU A 12 22.27 6.00 16.23
N TYR A 13 22.22 4.70 16.53
CA TYR A 13 22.62 4.18 17.84
C TYR A 13 23.82 3.24 17.78
N ASN A 14 24.28 2.87 16.57
CA ASN A 14 25.32 1.84 16.36
C ASN A 14 24.99 0.50 17.04
N LEU A 15 23.68 0.18 17.14
CA LEU A 15 23.15 -1.04 17.75
C LEU A 15 22.62 -1.98 16.68
N HIS A 16 22.63 -3.29 16.99
CA HIS A 16 22.03 -4.33 16.15
C HIS A 16 20.59 -4.62 16.54
N ASP A 17 20.23 -4.39 17.79
CA ASP A 17 18.88 -4.62 18.34
C ASP A 17 18.63 -3.68 19.51
N ILE A 18 17.37 -3.50 19.90
CA ILE A 18 16.94 -2.66 21.02
C ILE A 18 15.85 -3.39 21.82
N PRO A 19 15.91 -3.41 23.16
CA PRO A 19 14.87 -3.97 23.99
C PRO A 19 13.54 -3.22 23.81
N LEU A 20 12.44 -3.97 23.82
CA LEU A 20 11.10 -3.39 23.61
C LEU A 20 10.70 -2.36 24.67
N PHE A 21 11.18 -2.49 25.90
CA PHE A 21 10.86 -1.56 26.98
C PHE A 21 11.58 -0.20 26.84
N GLU A 22 12.61 -0.11 26.00
CA GLU A 22 13.33 1.13 25.70
C GLU A 22 12.71 1.90 24.49
N LEU A 23 11.68 1.34 23.86
CA LEU A 23 11.00 1.99 22.75
C LEU A 23 10.11 3.14 23.23
N GLU A 24 10.69 4.31 23.36
CA GLU A 24 10.00 5.55 23.71
C GLU A 24 9.39 6.23 22.48
N GLN A 25 8.54 7.24 22.72
CA GLN A 25 7.97 8.05 21.64
C GLN A 25 9.07 8.77 20.82
N SER A 26 10.12 9.24 21.47
CA SER A 26 11.28 9.90 20.86
C SER A 26 11.93 9.01 19.79
N PHE A 27 12.07 7.71 20.06
CA PHE A 27 12.60 6.74 19.11
C PHE A 27 11.72 6.66 17.85
N ILE A 28 10.40 6.68 18.01
CA ILE A 28 9.45 6.62 16.91
C ILE A 28 9.54 7.86 16.03
N GLU A 29 9.67 9.03 16.65
CA GLU A 29 9.83 10.31 15.95
C GLU A 29 11.14 10.36 15.16
N GLN A 30 12.24 9.93 15.76
CA GLN A 30 13.54 9.84 15.11
C GLN A 30 13.53 8.85 13.93
N TYR A 31 12.90 7.68 14.10
CA TYR A 31 12.74 6.73 13.01
C TYR A 31 11.92 7.31 11.86
N HIS A 32 10.85 8.05 12.16
CA HIS A 32 10.06 8.75 11.15
C HIS A 32 10.92 9.77 10.37
N VAL A 33 11.71 10.58 11.07
CA VAL A 33 12.62 11.55 10.44
C VAL A 33 13.64 10.83 9.57
N TYR A 34 14.27 9.78 10.08
CA TYR A 34 15.21 8.94 9.32
C TYR A 34 14.63 8.41 8.02
N LEU A 35 13.40 7.89 8.04
CA LEU A 35 12.73 7.39 6.85
C LEU A 35 12.50 8.49 5.79
N LYS A 36 12.25 9.71 6.22
CA LYS A 36 12.07 10.87 5.33
C LYS A 36 13.37 11.43 4.78
N THR A 37 14.36 11.60 5.64
CA THR A 37 15.61 12.32 5.33
C THR A 37 16.65 11.40 4.69
N VAL A 38 17.01 10.32 5.37
CA VAL A 38 18.06 9.41 4.94
C VAL A 38 17.55 8.44 3.87
N CYS A 39 16.42 7.79 4.12
CA CYS A 39 15.83 6.86 3.16
C CYS A 39 15.08 7.56 2.01
N ARG A 40 14.83 8.86 2.08
CA ARG A 40 14.08 9.66 1.08
C ARG A 40 12.78 9.00 0.67
N SER A 41 12.11 8.34 1.60
CA SER A 41 10.88 7.60 1.34
C SER A 41 9.70 8.55 1.13
N LYS A 42 8.83 8.22 0.16
CA LYS A 42 7.59 8.98 -0.08
C LYS A 42 6.68 8.92 1.16
N ALA A 43 5.93 10.00 1.42
CA ALA A 43 5.05 10.14 2.58
C ALA A 43 4.11 8.95 2.79
N GLY A 44 3.47 8.44 1.73
CA GLY A 44 2.61 7.26 1.82
C GLY A 44 3.35 5.95 2.16
N SER A 45 4.65 5.84 1.83
CA SER A 45 5.46 4.69 2.23
C SER A 45 5.87 4.76 3.69
N VAL A 46 6.25 5.97 4.15
CA VAL A 46 6.56 6.22 5.56
C VAL A 46 5.35 5.88 6.42
N CYS A 47 4.15 6.37 6.07
CA CYS A 47 2.90 6.05 6.77
C CYS A 47 2.70 4.54 6.90
N ARG A 48 2.82 3.79 5.80
CA ARG A 48 2.68 2.33 5.80
C ARG A 48 3.72 1.62 6.66
N TYR A 49 4.95 2.11 6.73
CA TYR A 49 5.96 1.54 7.60
C TYR A 49 5.64 1.78 9.08
N MET A 50 5.21 2.99 9.41
CA MET A 50 4.82 3.36 10.77
C MET A 50 3.58 2.59 11.24
N ASP A 51 2.54 2.46 10.38
CA ASP A 51 1.34 1.69 10.68
C ASP A 51 1.64 0.21 10.92
N ARG A 52 2.47 -0.39 10.08
CA ARG A 52 2.86 -1.80 10.25
C ARG A 52 3.64 -2.00 11.53
N TRP A 53 4.53 -1.07 11.86
CA TRP A 53 5.30 -1.19 13.09
C TRP A 53 4.42 -1.03 14.32
N ASN A 54 3.54 -0.03 14.33
CA ASN A 54 2.56 0.14 15.39
C ASN A 54 1.70 -1.12 15.57
N ASN A 55 1.10 -1.62 14.49
CA ASN A 55 0.14 -2.72 14.59
C ASN A 55 0.81 -4.08 14.90
N ASN A 56 1.97 -4.37 14.31
CA ASN A 56 2.58 -5.70 14.38
C ASN A 56 3.64 -5.82 15.50
N VAL A 57 4.15 -4.73 16.01
CA VAL A 57 5.17 -4.77 17.07
C VAL A 57 4.63 -4.11 18.33
N VAL A 58 4.39 -2.82 18.31
CA VAL A 58 4.09 -2.06 19.54
C VAL A 58 2.77 -2.48 20.18
N LYS A 59 1.68 -2.56 19.41
CA LYS A 59 0.37 -2.99 19.94
C LYS A 59 0.40 -4.42 20.47
N ILE A 60 1.03 -5.34 19.74
CA ILE A 60 1.13 -6.73 20.18
C ILE A 60 1.97 -6.84 21.46
N SER A 61 3.11 -6.16 21.49
CA SER A 61 4.00 -6.17 22.68
C SER A 61 3.35 -5.52 23.89
N PHE A 62 2.62 -4.43 23.69
CA PHE A 62 1.87 -3.77 24.76
C PHE A 62 0.74 -4.65 25.29
N ASN A 63 -0.07 -5.25 24.40
CA ASN A 63 -1.17 -6.14 24.78
C ASN A 63 -0.69 -7.41 25.50
N ASN A 64 0.51 -7.88 25.19
CA ASN A 64 1.13 -9.04 25.85
C ASN A 64 1.91 -8.65 27.15
N GLY A 65 1.85 -7.39 27.57
CA GLY A 65 2.54 -6.93 28.78
C GLY A 65 4.07 -6.83 28.67
N LEU A 66 4.61 -6.92 27.43
CA LEU A 66 6.06 -6.82 27.18
C LEU A 66 6.56 -5.36 27.17
N MET A 67 5.64 -4.40 27.10
CA MET A 67 5.93 -2.96 27.15
C MET A 67 5.08 -2.29 28.21
N PRO A 68 5.66 -1.41 29.06
CA PRO A 68 4.91 -0.72 30.11
C PRO A 68 4.01 0.38 29.55
N ARG A 69 4.33 0.91 28.37
CA ARG A 69 3.61 2.01 27.71
C ARG A 69 3.47 1.76 26.21
N ASN A 70 2.38 2.24 25.65
CA ASN A 70 2.24 2.27 24.19
C ASN A 70 2.94 3.52 23.63
N SER A 71 4.12 3.35 23.04
CA SER A 71 4.94 4.44 22.50
C SER A 71 4.29 5.19 21.33
N PHE A 72 3.26 4.59 20.69
CA PHE A 72 2.48 5.24 19.63
C PHE A 72 1.21 5.96 20.13
N ALA A 73 0.90 5.92 21.43
CA ALA A 73 -0.36 6.44 21.96
C ALA A 73 -0.60 7.92 21.58
N LEU A 74 0.43 8.74 21.67
CA LEU A 74 0.40 10.18 21.34
C LEU A 74 0.92 10.49 19.94
N TYR A 75 1.53 9.52 19.27
CA TYR A 75 2.09 9.72 17.93
C TYR A 75 1.00 9.74 16.88
N ARG A 76 0.89 10.85 16.16
CA ARG A 76 -0.04 11.04 15.06
C ARG A 76 0.73 11.32 13.78
N TYR A 77 0.54 10.48 12.79
CA TYR A 77 1.03 10.70 11.44
C TYR A 77 -0.08 10.42 10.43
N SER A 78 -0.28 11.38 9.55
CA SER A 78 -1.20 11.26 8.42
C SER A 78 -0.42 11.47 7.13
N ALA A 79 -0.58 10.58 6.18
CA ALA A 79 -0.08 10.82 4.84
C ALA A 79 -0.96 11.89 4.17
N PRO A 80 -0.39 12.86 3.46
CA PRO A 80 -1.19 13.76 2.65
C PRO A 80 -2.00 12.94 1.66
N THR A 81 -3.29 13.21 1.60
CA THR A 81 -4.19 12.58 0.64
C THR A 81 -3.94 13.24 -0.71
N GLU A 82 -3.12 12.62 -1.54
CA GLU A 82 -3.00 13.04 -2.92
C GLU A 82 -4.30 12.66 -3.65
N PRO A 83 -4.90 13.59 -4.40
CA PRO A 83 -6.07 13.28 -5.21
C PRO A 83 -5.69 12.19 -6.21
N ARG A 84 -6.47 11.12 -6.24
CA ARG A 84 -6.26 10.06 -7.23
C ARG A 84 -6.68 10.59 -8.59
N THR A 85 -5.75 10.62 -9.52
CA THR A 85 -6.05 10.91 -10.91
C THR A 85 -6.61 9.66 -11.58
N PHE A 86 -7.56 9.86 -12.46
CA PHE A 86 -8.14 8.80 -13.30
C PHE A 86 -8.04 9.23 -14.75
N LEU A 87 -8.05 8.28 -15.65
CA LEU A 87 -8.05 8.55 -17.08
C LEU A 87 -9.42 9.10 -17.51
N SER A 88 -9.41 10.20 -18.23
CA SER A 88 -10.60 10.67 -18.91
C SER A 88 -10.97 9.72 -20.06
N GLU A 89 -12.21 9.82 -20.55
CA GLU A 89 -12.67 8.99 -21.66
C GLU A 89 -11.80 9.21 -22.92
N LYS A 90 -11.36 10.45 -23.17
CA LYS A 90 -10.46 10.77 -24.27
C LYS A 90 -9.10 10.08 -24.14
N GLU A 91 -8.51 10.12 -22.96
CA GLU A 91 -7.24 9.45 -22.68
C GLU A 91 -7.36 7.94 -22.77
N LEU A 92 -8.48 7.37 -22.30
CA LEU A 92 -8.76 5.94 -22.42
C LEU A 92 -8.84 5.50 -23.88
N ARG A 93 -9.52 6.28 -24.74
CA ARG A 93 -9.57 6.03 -26.19
C ARG A 93 -8.19 6.10 -26.84
N ILE A 94 -7.37 7.11 -26.50
CA ILE A 94 -6.01 7.22 -27.00
C ILE A 94 -5.20 5.99 -26.57
N PHE A 95 -5.31 5.60 -25.29
CA PHE A 95 -4.61 4.42 -24.77
C PHE A 95 -5.02 3.15 -25.49
N GLN A 96 -6.30 2.99 -25.83
CA GLN A 96 -6.85 1.84 -26.58
C GLN A 96 -6.28 1.75 -28.00
N THR A 97 -6.12 2.90 -28.70
CA THR A 97 -5.71 2.92 -30.10
C THR A 97 -4.21 3.03 -30.32
N THR A 98 -3.45 3.34 -29.27
CA THR A 98 -1.99 3.51 -29.36
C THR A 98 -1.30 2.17 -29.65
N ARG A 99 -0.52 2.12 -30.72
CA ARG A 99 0.37 0.98 -31.00
C ARG A 99 1.55 0.96 -30.04
N LEU A 100 1.77 -0.17 -29.41
CA LEU A 100 2.88 -0.37 -28.49
C LEU A 100 3.98 -1.18 -29.18
N LYS A 101 5.23 -0.90 -28.80
CA LYS A 101 6.41 -1.54 -29.43
C LYS A 101 6.60 -3.02 -29.06
N SER A 102 5.86 -3.54 -28.09
CA SER A 102 6.03 -4.90 -27.58
C SER A 102 4.69 -5.57 -27.37
N ALA A 103 4.56 -6.80 -27.84
CA ALA A 103 3.37 -7.64 -27.61
C ALA A 103 3.05 -7.81 -26.10
N LYS A 104 4.08 -7.83 -25.25
CA LYS A 104 3.88 -7.86 -23.80
C LYS A 104 3.15 -6.61 -23.29
N HIS A 105 3.49 -5.43 -23.79
CA HIS A 105 2.82 -4.19 -23.40
C HIS A 105 1.38 -4.14 -23.95
N GLU A 106 1.15 -4.62 -25.17
CA GLU A 106 -0.21 -4.73 -25.73
C GLU A 106 -1.09 -5.65 -24.89
N TYR A 107 -0.58 -6.81 -24.51
CA TYR A 107 -1.29 -7.71 -23.59
C TYR A 107 -1.66 -7.04 -22.26
N HIS A 108 -0.74 -6.29 -21.64
CA HIS A 108 -1.05 -5.59 -20.38
C HIS A 108 -2.03 -4.45 -20.57
N ARG A 109 -1.98 -3.74 -21.71
CA ARG A 109 -2.97 -2.74 -22.07
C ARG A 109 -4.36 -3.35 -22.19
N ASP A 110 -4.46 -4.47 -22.88
CA ASP A 110 -5.75 -5.14 -23.12
C ASP A 110 -6.35 -5.69 -21.80
N LEU A 111 -5.52 -6.23 -20.90
CA LEU A 111 -5.96 -6.58 -19.56
C LEU A 111 -6.45 -5.36 -18.76
N PHE A 112 -5.75 -4.24 -18.86
CA PHE A 112 -6.17 -3.00 -18.18
C PHE A 112 -7.50 -2.50 -18.73
N LEU A 113 -7.68 -2.46 -20.06
CA LEU A 113 -8.92 -2.07 -20.70
C LEU A 113 -10.07 -3.00 -20.32
N PHE A 114 -9.82 -4.32 -20.32
CA PHE A 114 -10.79 -5.30 -19.86
C PHE A 114 -11.24 -5.02 -18.42
N SER A 115 -10.29 -4.72 -17.53
CA SER A 115 -10.61 -4.32 -16.15
C SER A 115 -11.44 -3.04 -16.07
N CYS A 116 -11.13 -2.03 -16.90
CA CYS A 116 -11.87 -0.77 -16.93
C CYS A 116 -13.33 -0.98 -17.36
N PHE A 117 -13.58 -1.84 -18.35
CA PHE A 117 -14.94 -2.07 -18.89
C PHE A 117 -15.77 -3.07 -18.07
N THR A 118 -15.13 -4.03 -17.41
CA THR A 118 -15.82 -5.08 -16.64
C THR A 118 -15.89 -4.81 -15.14
N GLY A 119 -15.00 -3.95 -14.62
CA GLY A 119 -14.85 -3.74 -13.17
C GLY A 119 -14.13 -4.88 -12.44
N ILE A 120 -13.69 -5.92 -13.16
CA ILE A 120 -13.00 -7.07 -12.56
C ILE A 120 -11.58 -6.66 -12.15
N CYS A 121 -11.19 -7.01 -10.93
CA CYS A 121 -9.84 -6.69 -10.45
C CYS A 121 -8.78 -7.61 -11.10
N TYR A 122 -7.54 -7.13 -11.17
CA TYR A 122 -6.44 -7.88 -11.81
C TYR A 122 -6.23 -9.28 -11.22
N LYS A 123 -6.43 -9.43 -9.92
CA LYS A 123 -6.29 -10.73 -9.25
C LYS A 123 -7.29 -11.74 -9.80
N ASP A 124 -8.53 -11.33 -9.97
CA ASP A 124 -9.62 -12.19 -10.43
C ASP A 124 -9.49 -12.52 -11.92
N MET A 125 -9.00 -11.55 -12.73
CA MET A 125 -8.70 -11.79 -14.15
C MET A 125 -7.70 -12.93 -14.39
N ARG A 126 -6.74 -13.12 -13.48
CA ARG A 126 -5.75 -14.20 -13.59
C ARG A 126 -6.37 -15.60 -13.48
N TYR A 127 -7.54 -15.70 -12.90
CA TYR A 127 -8.28 -16.96 -12.70
C TYR A 127 -9.46 -17.11 -13.65
N LEU A 128 -9.69 -16.13 -14.53
CA LEU A 128 -10.70 -16.25 -15.58
C LEU A 128 -10.31 -17.36 -16.54
N THR A 129 -11.11 -18.42 -16.55
CA THR A 129 -11.02 -19.49 -17.55
C THR A 129 -12.06 -19.22 -18.64
N CYS A 130 -11.78 -19.71 -19.86
CA CYS A 130 -12.71 -19.62 -20.99
C CYS A 130 -13.89 -20.61 -20.86
N GLU A 131 -14.37 -20.88 -19.66
CA GLU A 131 -15.62 -21.59 -19.49
C GLU A 131 -16.75 -20.75 -20.07
N PRO A 132 -17.78 -21.36 -20.70
CA PRO A 132 -18.83 -20.61 -21.35
C PRO A 132 -19.54 -19.72 -20.36
N VAL A 133 -19.44 -18.41 -20.59
CA VAL A 133 -20.11 -17.38 -19.80
C VAL A 133 -21.61 -17.65 -19.88
N LYS A 134 -22.20 -18.15 -18.81
CA LYS A 134 -23.63 -18.30 -18.72
C LYS A 134 -24.26 -16.92 -18.73
N SER A 135 -24.99 -16.56 -19.78
CA SER A 135 -25.75 -15.31 -19.85
C SER A 135 -26.91 -15.36 -18.85
N TYR A 136 -26.73 -14.63 -17.72
CA TYR A 136 -27.85 -14.35 -16.84
C TYR A 136 -28.64 -13.16 -17.40
N ARG A 137 -29.87 -13.39 -17.82
CA ARG A 137 -30.82 -12.32 -18.07
C ARG A 137 -31.19 -11.71 -16.72
N ILE A 138 -30.68 -10.51 -16.44
CA ILE A 138 -31.16 -9.73 -15.30
C ILE A 138 -32.59 -9.35 -15.57
N PRO A 139 -33.58 -9.75 -14.73
CA PRO A 139 -34.93 -9.25 -14.85
C PRO A 139 -34.87 -7.71 -14.74
N ARG A 140 -35.41 -7.02 -15.73
CA ARG A 140 -35.57 -5.56 -15.64
C ARG A 140 -36.48 -5.29 -14.46
N GLY A 141 -35.91 -4.86 -13.33
CA GLY A 141 -36.70 -4.32 -12.25
C GLY A 141 -37.41 -3.08 -12.78
N THR A 142 -38.74 -3.13 -12.79
CA THR A 142 -39.59 -1.96 -12.96
C THR A 142 -39.28 -1.02 -11.81
N CYS A 143 -38.61 0.10 -12.11
CA CYS A 143 -38.57 1.25 -11.17
C CYS A 143 -40.03 1.78 -11.11
N GLY A 144 -40.68 1.56 -9.98
CA GLY A 144 -41.88 2.27 -9.57
C GLY A 144 -41.48 3.55 -8.80
#